data_c89f0ed974a93420226cc03360e969a9
#
_entry.id   c89f0ed974a93420226cc03360e969a9
#
_cell.length_a   1.000
_cell.length_b   1.000
_cell.length_c   1.000
_cell.angle_alpha   90.00
_cell.angle_beta   90.00
_cell.angle_gamma   90.00
#
_symmetry.space_group_name_H-M   'P 1'
#
loop_
_entity.id
_entity.type
_entity.pdbx_description
1 polymer ?
#
loop_
_entity_poly.entity_id
_entity_poly.type
_entity_poly.pdbx_seq_one_letter_code
_entity_poly.pdbx_strand_id
1 'polypeptide(L)' 'MPATPSEATDKYSLDAIVKGIADDLIALREGKISIKDAQARALLAKQYMNGVRLVINARQSLESNARP' A
#
# COMPACT_ATOMS: atom_id res chain seq x y z
N MET A 1 4.27 6.56 24.33
CA MET A 1 3.14 5.63 24.20
C MET A 1 3.21 4.95 22.84
N PRO A 2 3.21 3.63 22.79
CA PRO A 2 3.25 2.99 21.48
C PRO A 2 2.00 3.32 20.67
N ALA A 3 2.16 3.44 19.37
CA ALA A 3 1.04 3.67 18.47
C ALA A 3 0.01 2.55 18.60
N THR A 4 -1.27 2.90 18.57
CA THR A 4 -2.33 1.89 18.55
C THR A 4 -2.28 1.11 17.23
N PRO A 5 -2.76 -0.14 17.19
CA PRO A 5 -2.85 -0.87 15.93
C PRO A 5 -3.61 -0.12 14.84
N SER A 6 -4.64 0.66 15.22
CA SER A 6 -5.40 1.45 14.25
C SER A 6 -4.57 2.58 13.64
N GLU A 7 -3.73 3.25 14.42
CA GLU A 7 -2.84 4.29 13.90
C GLU A 7 -1.82 3.73 12.90
N ALA A 8 -1.22 2.58 13.22
CA ALA A 8 -0.28 1.91 12.33
C ALA A 8 -1.00 1.46 11.05
N THR A 9 -2.21 0.92 11.18
CA THR A 9 -3.03 0.48 10.04
C THR A 9 -3.39 1.66 9.15
N ASP A 10 -3.79 2.80 9.75
CA ASP A 10 -4.15 4.00 8.98
C ASP A 10 -2.98 4.54 8.18
N LYS A 11 -1.78 4.55 8.77
CA LYS A 11 -0.57 5.03 8.10
C LYS A 11 -0.21 4.19 6.88
N TYR A 12 -0.42 2.89 6.95
CA TYR A 12 -0.09 1.94 5.87
C TYR A 12 -1.33 1.37 5.21
N SER A 13 -2.48 1.99 5.38
CA SER A 13 -3.72 1.55 4.75
C SER A 13 -3.65 1.71 3.23
N LEU A 14 -4.50 0.99 2.54
CA LEU A 14 -4.62 1.08 1.09
C LEU A 14 -4.97 2.51 0.65
N ASP A 15 -5.86 3.18 1.39
CA ASP A 15 -6.23 4.57 1.11
C ASP A 15 -5.04 5.51 1.22
N ALA A 16 -4.19 5.34 2.23
CA ALA A 16 -2.99 6.14 2.42
C ALA A 16 -2.00 5.91 1.27
N ILE A 17 -1.84 4.68 0.81
CA ILE A 17 -0.96 4.35 -0.32
C ILE A 17 -1.50 4.96 -1.62
N VAL A 18 -2.80 4.87 -1.87
CA VAL A 18 -3.42 5.47 -3.07
C VAL A 18 -3.26 6.99 -3.06
N LYS A 19 -3.47 7.61 -1.91
CA LYS A 19 -3.24 9.06 -1.76
C LYS A 19 -1.79 9.42 -2.03
N GLY A 20 -0.84 8.62 -1.53
CA GLY A 20 0.58 8.82 -1.77
C GLY A 20 0.94 8.75 -3.25
N ILE A 21 0.34 7.81 -3.98
CA ILE A 21 0.53 7.69 -5.44
C ILE A 21 0.02 8.95 -6.14
N ALA A 22 -1.14 9.46 -5.76
CA ALA A 22 -1.70 10.68 -6.33
C ALA A 22 -0.79 11.88 -6.06
N ASP A 23 -0.29 12.02 -4.83
CA ASP A 23 0.64 13.08 -4.44
C ASP A 23 1.94 12.98 -5.25
N ASP A 24 2.45 11.79 -5.51
CA ASP A 24 3.66 11.57 -6.31
C ASP A 24 3.44 11.98 -7.77
N LEU A 25 2.27 11.71 -8.33
CA LEU A 25 1.93 12.15 -9.69
C LEU A 25 1.92 13.67 -9.80
N ILE A 26 1.35 14.34 -8.80
CA ILE A 26 1.35 15.81 -8.74
C ILE A 26 2.78 16.33 -8.62
N ALA A 27 3.59 15.75 -7.72
CA ALA A 27 4.97 16.15 -7.52
C ALA A 27 5.81 15.94 -8.78
N LEU A 28 5.60 14.85 -9.51
CA LEU A 28 6.27 14.60 -10.78
C LEU A 28 5.90 15.64 -11.82
N ARG A 29 4.62 15.98 -11.94
CA ARG A 29 4.11 16.98 -12.87
C ARG A 29 4.70 18.37 -12.56
N GLU A 30 4.86 18.69 -11.28
CA GLU A 30 5.42 19.96 -10.83
C GLU A 30 6.95 19.99 -10.84
N GLY A 31 7.59 18.89 -11.20
CA GLY A 31 9.04 18.79 -11.24
C GLY A 31 9.72 18.73 -9.88
N LYS A 32 8.97 18.37 -8.83
CA LYS A 32 9.49 18.26 -7.46
C LYS A 32 10.23 16.96 -7.20
N ILE A 33 9.91 15.91 -7.96
CA ILE A 33 10.62 14.63 -7.90
C ILE A 33 11.05 14.24 -9.31
N SER A 34 12.11 13.43 -9.40
CA SER A 34 12.59 12.92 -10.68
C SER A 34 11.72 11.75 -11.15
N ILE A 35 11.80 11.46 -12.45
CA ILE A 35 11.15 10.28 -13.04
C ILE A 35 11.64 9.00 -12.34
N LYS A 36 12.95 8.95 -12.04
CA LYS A 36 13.56 7.80 -11.37
C LYS A 36 12.97 7.58 -9.98
N ASP A 37 12.79 8.65 -9.21
CA ASP A 37 12.17 8.58 -7.89
C ASP A 37 10.71 8.17 -8.00
N ALA A 38 9.97 8.71 -8.96
CA ALA A 38 8.58 8.35 -9.19
C ALA A 38 8.44 6.87 -9.55
N GLN A 39 9.35 6.34 -10.38
CA GLN A 39 9.35 4.92 -10.74
C GLN A 39 9.63 4.03 -9.54
N ALA A 40 10.59 4.41 -8.68
CA ALA A 40 10.90 3.66 -7.47
C ALA A 40 9.69 3.62 -6.50
N ARG A 41 9.03 4.77 -6.31
CA ARG A 41 7.83 4.85 -5.46
C ARG A 41 6.68 4.03 -6.02
N ALA A 42 6.48 4.07 -7.34
CA ALA A 42 5.44 3.28 -7.99
C ALA A 42 5.70 1.78 -7.84
N LEU A 43 6.94 1.35 -7.94
CA LEU A 43 7.31 -0.06 -7.74
C LEU A 43 7.03 -0.51 -6.30
N LEU A 44 7.39 0.31 -5.32
CA LEU A 44 7.11 0.01 -3.91
C LEU A 44 5.61 -0.08 -3.64
N ALA A 45 4.83 0.83 -4.20
CA ALA A 45 3.37 0.81 -4.07
C ALA A 45 2.79 -0.45 -4.69
N LYS A 46 3.27 -0.85 -5.87
CA LYS A 46 2.85 -2.08 -6.54
C LYS A 46 3.13 -3.32 -5.69
N GLN A 47 4.32 -3.40 -5.11
CA GLN A 47 4.71 -4.52 -4.25
C GLN A 47 3.87 -4.58 -2.98
N TYR A 48 3.58 -3.42 -2.39
CA TYR A 48 2.70 -3.33 -1.23
C TYR A 48 1.31 -3.88 -1.57
N MET A 49 0.73 -3.44 -2.69
CA MET A 49 -0.60 -3.87 -3.11
C MET A 49 -0.65 -5.37 -3.42
N ASN A 50 0.41 -5.90 -4.03
CA ASN A 50 0.53 -7.33 -4.27
C ASN A 50 0.60 -8.11 -2.97
N GLY A 51 1.33 -7.61 -1.97
CA GLY A 51 1.41 -8.22 -0.64
C GLY A 51 0.05 -8.24 0.06
N VAL A 52 -0.69 -7.14 0.00
CA VAL A 52 -2.05 -7.07 0.55
C VAL A 52 -2.96 -8.12 -0.10
N ARG A 53 -2.90 -8.25 -1.42
CA ARG A 53 -3.69 -9.24 -2.15
C ARG A 53 -3.37 -10.67 -1.70
N LEU A 54 -2.08 -10.98 -1.55
CA LEU A 54 -1.65 -12.30 -1.09
C LEU A 54 -2.15 -12.62 0.31
N VAL A 55 -2.10 -11.65 1.22
CA VAL A 55 -2.60 -11.82 2.59
C VAL A 55 -4.10 -12.08 2.58
N ILE A 56 -4.87 -11.32 1.81
CA ILE A 56 -6.32 -11.49 1.70
C ILE A 56 -6.64 -12.88 1.14
N ASN A 57 -5.97 -13.29 0.07
CA ASN A 57 -6.17 -14.60 -0.55
C ASN A 57 -5.84 -15.74 0.42
N ALA A 58 -4.76 -15.61 1.17
CA ALA A 58 -4.38 -16.61 2.17
C ALA A 58 -5.43 -16.74 3.27
N ARG A 59 -5.96 -15.62 3.77
CA ARG A 59 -7.03 -15.63 4.78
C ARG A 59 -8.28 -16.29 4.25
N GLN A 60 -8.71 -15.98 3.04
CA GLN A 60 -9.89 -16.58 2.42
C GLN A 60 -9.71 -18.08 2.24
N SER A 61 -8.53 -18.52 1.83
CA SER A 61 -8.22 -19.94 1.68
C SER A 61 -8.29 -20.69 3.01
N LEU A 62 -7.73 -20.11 4.08
CA LEU A 62 -7.77 -20.68 5.42
C LEU A 62 -9.21 -20.76 5.95
N GLU A 63 -10.00 -19.73 5.74
CA GLU A 63 -11.42 -19.73 6.14
C GLU A 63 -12.21 -20.79 5.39
N SER A 64 -11.98 -20.95 4.09
CA SER A 64 -12.62 -22.00 3.29
C SER A 64 -12.26 -23.39 3.78
N ASN A 65 -11.00 -23.63 4.14
CA ASN A 65 -10.54 -24.91 4.65
C ASN A 65 -11.03 -25.21 6.06
N ALA A 66 -11.31 -24.17 6.85
CA ALA A 66 -11.79 -24.31 8.22
C ALA A 66 -13.29 -24.64 8.30
N ARG A 67 -14.04 -24.40 7.24
CA ARG A 67 -15.47 -24.72 7.21
C ARG A 67 -15.70 -26.20 6.97
N PRO A 68 -16.59 -26.82 7.76
CA PRO A 68 -16.95 -28.22 7.56
C PRO A 68 -17.67 -28.47 6.23
#